data_2efa48e108592c16c6fbef14cb9e0ebc
#
_entry.id   2efa48e108592c16c6fbef14cb9e0ebc
#
_cell.length_a   1.000
_cell.length_b   1.000
_cell.length_c   1.000
_cell.angle_alpha   90.00
_cell.angle_beta   90.00
_cell.angle_gamma   90.00
#
_symmetry.space_group_name_H-M   'P 1'
#
loop_
_entity.id
_entity.type
_entity.pdbx_description
1 polymer ?
#
loop_
_entity_poly.entity_id
_entity_poly.type
_entity_poly.pdbx_seq_one_letter_code
_entity_poly.pdbx_strand_id
1 'polypeptide(L)'
;MKTIHQTNVGGAGGFYTGMEYARLADADWIWCMDDDVFPRLDCLEQLLAYAGYEGVGILAPRRLLEGRIYTNDFLSFNLTRPFSSMYSGRLSKMEVNSPVEISGTAFEGLFVRGEVVRLVGLPNKDLFIFCDDTDYCLRTVAAGYKILYVPTALMDKEKFFSDDSWGERNKKKKWKRFYQIRNSSYLNHHYGKNWAVKYLRGFNGVIGYILIAFFSAPFSGAYRWTDIPMFWKAYTDGIRERLGRL
;
A
#
# COMPACT_ATOMS: atom_id res chain seq x y z
N MET A 1 14.83 23.02 3.60
CA MET A 1 14.57 21.56 3.49
C MET A 1 15.30 20.86 4.63
N LYS A 2 14.66 19.92 5.35
CA LYS A 2 15.31 19.12 6.39
C LYS A 2 15.43 17.67 5.89
N THR A 3 16.63 17.10 6.03
CA THR A 3 16.91 15.71 5.68
C THR A 3 17.10 14.89 6.96
N ILE A 4 16.48 13.71 7.03
CA ILE A 4 16.65 12.78 8.15
C ILE A 4 17.40 11.55 7.62
N HIS A 5 18.60 11.33 8.11
CA HIS A 5 19.39 10.14 7.80
C HIS A 5 19.09 9.03 8.79
N GLN A 6 18.78 7.84 8.29
CA GLN A 6 18.48 6.67 9.11
C GLN A 6 18.99 5.39 8.44
N THR A 7 19.13 4.32 9.20
CA THR A 7 19.37 2.99 8.63
C THR A 7 18.20 2.56 7.75
N ASN A 8 18.40 1.60 6.85
CA ASN A 8 17.31 1.11 6.01
C ASN A 8 16.23 0.41 6.85
N VAL A 9 15.12 1.11 7.05
CA VAL A 9 13.93 0.66 7.78
C VAL A 9 12.75 0.31 6.85
N GLY A 10 13.01 0.27 5.54
CA GLY A 10 11.99 0.08 4.49
C GLY A 10 11.14 1.33 4.24
N GLY A 11 10.27 1.27 3.24
CA GLY A 11 9.35 2.36 2.92
C GLY A 11 8.41 2.70 4.07
N ALA A 12 7.83 1.68 4.71
CA ALA A 12 6.95 1.85 5.87
C ALA A 12 7.63 2.60 7.03
N GLY A 13 8.90 2.29 7.31
CA GLY A 13 9.68 3.00 8.32
C GLY A 13 10.05 4.42 7.90
N GLY A 14 10.25 4.67 6.59
CA GLY A 14 10.46 6.02 6.05
C GLY A 14 9.25 6.91 6.26
N PHE A 15 8.07 6.46 5.88
CA PHE A 15 6.80 7.17 6.11
C PHE A 15 6.51 7.36 7.60
N TYR A 16 6.76 6.34 8.42
CA TYR A 16 6.66 6.47 9.88
C TYR A 16 7.49 7.66 10.39
N THR A 17 8.77 7.70 10.06
CA THR A 17 9.70 8.74 10.54
C THR A 17 9.33 10.13 10.04
N GLY A 18 8.96 10.26 8.76
CA GLY A 18 8.54 11.53 8.18
C GLY A 18 7.25 12.07 8.81
N MET A 19 6.24 11.20 8.97
CA MET A 19 4.98 11.56 9.58
C MET A 19 5.11 11.86 11.08
N GLU A 20 5.98 11.13 11.80
CA GLU A 20 6.28 11.42 13.21
C GLU A 20 6.89 12.81 13.37
N TYR A 21 7.85 13.15 12.51
CA TYR A 21 8.46 14.47 12.50
C TYR A 21 7.43 15.58 12.24
N ALA A 22 6.56 15.41 11.24
CA ALA A 22 5.51 16.37 10.92
C ALA A 22 4.46 16.48 12.05
N ARG A 23 4.09 15.36 12.69
CA ARG A 23 3.20 15.32 13.86
C ARG A 23 3.79 16.08 15.05
N LEU A 24 5.10 15.92 15.33
CA LEU A 24 5.78 16.65 16.40
C LEU A 24 5.90 18.16 16.10
N ALA A 25 5.87 18.55 14.83
CA ALA A 25 5.81 19.95 14.40
C ALA A 25 4.37 20.51 14.36
N ASP A 26 3.39 19.75 14.85
CA ASP A 26 1.94 20.09 14.88
C ASP A 26 1.39 20.50 13.51
N ALA A 27 1.79 19.82 12.45
CA ALA A 27 1.32 20.09 11.10
C ALA A 27 -0.18 19.82 10.96
N ASP A 28 -0.92 20.76 10.38
CA ASP A 28 -2.36 20.60 10.08
C ASP A 28 -2.62 19.52 9.06
N TRP A 29 -1.75 19.42 8.04
CA TRP A 29 -1.79 18.44 6.99
C TRP A 29 -0.38 17.91 6.68
N ILE A 30 -0.27 16.64 6.35
CA ILE A 30 0.98 15.97 5.98
C ILE A 30 0.82 15.36 4.59
N TRP A 31 1.69 15.74 3.67
CA TRP A 31 1.69 15.20 2.31
C TRP A 31 2.78 14.15 2.15
N CYS A 32 2.39 12.90 2.05
CA CYS A 32 3.28 11.75 1.88
C CYS A 32 3.45 11.43 0.40
N MET A 33 4.68 11.29 -0.07
CA MET A 33 4.96 10.88 -1.44
C MET A 33 6.28 10.12 -1.53
N ASP A 34 6.36 9.22 -2.51
CA ASP A 34 7.60 8.56 -2.93
C ASP A 34 8.44 9.53 -3.79
N ASP A 35 9.70 9.18 -4.04
CA ASP A 35 10.65 9.96 -4.83
C ASP A 35 10.42 9.87 -6.35
N ASP A 36 9.48 9.03 -6.79
CA ASP A 36 9.11 8.80 -8.19
C ASP A 36 7.74 9.43 -8.57
N VAL A 37 7.18 10.29 -7.72
CA VAL A 37 5.92 11.01 -7.99
C VAL A 37 6.12 12.53 -7.87
N PHE A 38 5.57 13.27 -8.83
CA PHE A 38 5.78 14.71 -8.97
C PHE A 38 4.42 15.43 -9.08
N PRO A 39 4.04 16.25 -8.07
CA PRO A 39 2.80 17.01 -8.14
C PRO A 39 2.88 18.10 -9.21
N ARG A 40 1.81 18.30 -9.98
CA ARG A 40 1.67 19.46 -10.84
C ARG A 40 1.47 20.71 -10.01
N LEU A 41 1.75 21.87 -10.60
CA LEU A 41 1.83 23.16 -9.88
C LEU A 41 0.55 23.50 -9.09
N ASP A 42 -0.61 23.10 -9.58
CA ASP A 42 -1.91 23.34 -8.95
C ASP A 42 -2.40 22.18 -8.07
N CYS A 43 -1.66 21.07 -8.01
CA CYS A 43 -2.11 19.86 -7.33
C CYS A 43 -2.48 20.11 -5.85
N LEU A 44 -1.65 20.86 -5.11
CA LEU A 44 -1.91 21.18 -3.71
C LEU A 44 -3.17 22.05 -3.55
N GLU A 45 -3.36 23.05 -4.42
CA GLU A 45 -4.55 23.92 -4.41
C GLU A 45 -5.81 23.08 -4.64
N GLN A 46 -5.78 22.17 -5.61
CA GLN A 46 -6.90 21.26 -5.88
C GLN A 46 -7.23 20.34 -4.70
N LEU A 47 -6.23 19.87 -3.96
CA LEU A 47 -6.46 19.09 -2.74
C LEU A 47 -7.06 19.97 -1.62
N LEU A 48 -6.49 21.15 -1.39
CA LEU A 48 -6.91 22.06 -0.34
C LEU A 48 -8.35 22.54 -0.51
N ALA A 49 -8.89 22.60 -1.73
CA ALA A 49 -10.29 22.91 -1.99
C ALA A 49 -11.27 21.97 -1.26
N TYR A 50 -10.83 20.75 -0.91
CA TYR A 50 -11.62 19.76 -0.20
C TYR A 50 -11.18 19.54 1.26
N ALA A 51 -10.17 20.25 1.73
CA ALA A 51 -9.64 20.10 3.09
C ALA A 51 -10.66 20.48 4.19
N GLY A 52 -11.62 21.36 3.87
CA GLY A 52 -12.70 21.78 4.79
C GLY A 52 -13.92 20.86 4.80
N TYR A 53 -13.97 19.81 3.99
CA TYR A 53 -15.16 18.94 3.93
C TYR A 53 -15.27 18.08 5.19
N GLU A 54 -16.51 17.94 5.67
CA GLU A 54 -16.80 17.23 6.91
C GLU A 54 -16.42 15.74 6.85
N GLY A 55 -15.67 15.31 7.84
CA GLY A 55 -15.22 13.94 7.99
C GLY A 55 -14.06 13.55 7.06
N VAL A 56 -13.58 14.42 6.18
CA VAL A 56 -12.43 14.12 5.32
C VAL A 56 -11.15 14.13 6.13
N GLY A 57 -10.51 12.96 6.21
CA GLY A 57 -9.23 12.76 6.88
C GLY A 57 -8.05 12.59 5.93
N ILE A 58 -8.30 12.06 4.72
CA ILE A 58 -7.28 11.86 3.69
C ILE A 58 -7.81 12.37 2.35
N LEU A 59 -6.94 13.04 1.60
CA LEU A 59 -7.14 13.43 0.21
C LEU A 59 -6.13 12.69 -0.67
N ALA A 60 -6.60 12.12 -1.78
CA ALA A 60 -5.79 11.33 -2.70
C ALA A 60 -5.79 11.96 -4.10
N PRO A 61 -4.65 12.38 -4.64
CA PRO A 61 -4.56 12.93 -5.98
C PRO A 61 -4.62 11.83 -7.05
N ARG A 62 -4.98 12.22 -8.27
CA ARG A 62 -4.87 11.37 -9.46
C ARG A 62 -3.42 11.30 -9.92
N ARG A 63 -2.91 10.08 -10.05
CA ARG A 63 -1.58 9.83 -10.60
C ARG A 63 -1.65 9.47 -12.08
N LEU A 64 -0.69 9.97 -12.85
CA LEU A 64 -0.54 9.70 -14.27
C LEU A 64 0.81 9.04 -14.53
N LEU A 65 0.82 7.93 -15.23
CA LEU A 65 2.02 7.26 -15.73
C LEU A 65 2.04 7.38 -17.24
N GLU A 66 3.03 8.05 -17.79
CA GLU A 66 3.11 8.32 -19.24
C GLU A 66 1.81 8.95 -19.78
N GLY A 67 1.21 9.89 -19.03
CA GLY A 67 -0.04 10.58 -19.39
C GLY A 67 -1.32 9.74 -19.24
N ARG A 68 -1.24 8.48 -18.83
CA ARG A 68 -2.39 7.61 -18.59
C ARG A 68 -2.69 7.49 -17.10
N ILE A 69 -3.97 7.38 -16.75
CA ILE A 69 -4.38 7.22 -15.36
C ILE A 69 -3.73 5.96 -14.78
N TYR A 70 -2.91 6.16 -13.76
CA TYR A 70 -2.33 5.11 -12.94
C TYR A 70 -3.02 5.12 -11.59
N THR A 71 -3.72 4.05 -11.25
CA THR A 71 -4.38 3.98 -9.96
C THR A 71 -3.86 2.84 -9.12
N ASN A 72 -3.59 3.17 -7.87
CA ASN A 72 -3.48 2.24 -6.76
C ASN A 72 -4.46 2.68 -5.67
N ASP A 73 -5.68 3.02 -6.13
CA ASP A 73 -6.79 3.55 -5.34
C ASP A 73 -7.93 2.56 -5.38
N PHE A 74 -8.66 2.42 -4.27
CA PHE A 74 -9.63 1.36 -4.08
C PHE A 74 -10.94 1.93 -3.54
N LEU A 75 -12.03 1.80 -4.30
CA LEU A 75 -13.39 2.13 -3.85
C LEU A 75 -13.76 1.33 -2.61
N SER A 76 -13.34 0.07 -2.57
CA SER A 76 -13.58 -0.80 -1.43
C SER A 76 -12.53 -1.90 -1.33
N PHE A 77 -12.26 -2.34 -0.10
CA PHE A 77 -11.51 -3.56 0.15
C PHE A 77 -12.47 -4.73 0.37
N ASN A 78 -12.19 -5.85 -0.29
CA ASN A 78 -12.94 -7.07 -0.07
C ASN A 78 -12.43 -7.77 1.20
N LEU A 79 -13.20 -7.69 2.27
CA LEU A 79 -12.87 -8.31 3.56
C LEU A 79 -13.73 -9.54 3.88
N THR A 80 -14.59 -10.00 2.93
CA THR A 80 -15.60 -11.04 3.16
C THR A 80 -15.48 -12.25 2.23
N ARG A 81 -14.96 -12.13 1.00
CA ARG A 81 -14.92 -13.21 0.00
C ARG A 81 -13.50 -13.81 -0.09
N PRO A 82 -13.28 -15.05 0.37
CA PRO A 82 -11.92 -15.63 0.48
C PRO A 82 -11.26 -15.94 -0.86
N PHE A 83 -12.04 -16.19 -1.93
CA PHE A 83 -11.52 -16.55 -3.25
C PHE A 83 -11.39 -15.36 -4.21
N SER A 84 -11.60 -14.15 -3.73
CA SER A 84 -11.40 -12.91 -4.48
C SER A 84 -10.32 -12.07 -3.83
N SER A 85 -9.56 -11.31 -4.65
CA SER A 85 -8.54 -10.40 -4.15
C SER A 85 -9.13 -9.39 -3.15
N MET A 86 -8.36 -9.04 -2.12
CA MET A 86 -8.67 -7.92 -1.23
C MET A 86 -8.86 -6.62 -2.03
N TYR A 87 -8.11 -6.47 -3.09
CA TYR A 87 -8.04 -5.29 -3.97
C TYR A 87 -9.00 -5.35 -5.17
N SER A 88 -10.10 -6.11 -5.09
CA SER A 88 -11.05 -6.28 -6.19
C SER A 88 -11.84 -5.01 -6.53
N GLY A 89 -11.97 -4.07 -5.60
CA GLY A 89 -12.65 -2.79 -5.78
C GLY A 89 -11.77 -1.65 -6.29
N ARG A 90 -10.79 -1.93 -7.17
CA ARG A 90 -9.87 -0.93 -7.72
C ARG A 90 -10.59 0.12 -8.57
N LEU A 91 -10.19 1.39 -8.42
CA LEU A 91 -10.77 2.54 -9.12
C LEU A 91 -10.47 2.56 -10.63
N SER A 92 -9.39 1.91 -11.08
CA SER A 92 -8.84 1.98 -12.46
C SER A 92 -9.79 1.61 -13.61
N LYS A 93 -10.98 1.07 -13.32
CA LYS A 93 -11.97 0.70 -14.32
C LYS A 93 -13.06 1.77 -14.54
N MET A 94 -12.97 2.91 -13.84
CA MET A 94 -13.97 3.97 -13.89
C MET A 94 -13.34 5.29 -14.34
N GLU A 95 -13.97 5.96 -15.30
CA GLU A 95 -13.69 7.38 -15.57
C GLU A 95 -14.36 8.20 -14.45
N VAL A 96 -13.52 8.68 -13.51
CA VAL A 96 -13.98 9.52 -12.41
C VAL A 96 -13.56 10.95 -12.70
N ASN A 97 -14.55 11.83 -12.90
CA ASN A 97 -14.32 13.25 -13.23
C ASN A 97 -14.70 14.20 -12.09
N SER A 98 -15.29 13.68 -11.02
CA SER A 98 -15.62 14.41 -9.78
C SER A 98 -15.03 13.68 -8.57
N PRO A 99 -14.83 14.38 -7.45
CA PRO A 99 -14.34 13.73 -6.24
C PRO A 99 -15.22 12.58 -5.79
N VAL A 100 -14.60 11.49 -5.38
CA VAL A 100 -15.30 10.28 -4.95
C VAL A 100 -14.69 9.73 -3.67
N GLU A 101 -15.53 9.27 -2.75
CA GLU A 101 -15.09 8.60 -1.54
C GLU A 101 -14.52 7.21 -1.90
N ILE A 102 -13.35 6.92 -1.36
CA ILE A 102 -12.63 5.66 -1.56
C ILE A 102 -12.24 5.05 -0.20
N SER A 103 -11.89 3.77 -0.19
CA SER A 103 -11.45 3.08 1.03
C SER A 103 -9.94 3.00 1.16
N GLY A 104 -9.19 3.29 0.10
CA GLY A 104 -7.73 3.22 0.16
C GLY A 104 -7.01 3.85 -1.01
N THR A 105 -5.82 4.35 -0.73
CA THR A 105 -4.85 4.94 -1.66
C THR A 105 -3.44 4.61 -1.21
N ALA A 106 -2.45 4.77 -2.10
CA ALA A 106 -1.05 4.58 -1.76
C ALA A 106 -0.43 5.86 -1.17
N PHE A 107 0.68 5.72 -0.43
CA PHE A 107 1.49 6.86 0.05
C PHE A 107 2.15 7.67 -1.10
N GLU A 108 1.87 7.32 -2.32
CA GLU A 108 2.25 8.05 -3.54
C GLU A 108 1.39 9.31 -3.74
N GLY A 109 1.42 10.26 -2.81
CA GLY A 109 0.66 11.51 -2.85
C GLY A 109 -0.47 11.61 -1.81
N LEU A 110 -0.57 10.66 -0.89
CA LEU A 110 -1.54 10.70 0.20
C LEU A 110 -1.36 11.96 1.05
N PHE A 111 -2.42 12.78 1.13
CA PHE A 111 -2.46 14.03 1.90
C PHE A 111 -3.38 13.83 3.09
N VAL A 112 -2.82 13.69 4.29
CA VAL A 112 -3.53 13.31 5.51
C VAL A 112 -3.60 14.48 6.49
N ARG A 113 -4.77 14.63 7.12
CA ARG A 113 -4.99 15.62 8.18
C ARG A 113 -4.19 15.25 9.44
N GLY A 114 -3.52 16.23 10.05
CA GLY A 114 -2.72 16.03 11.27
C GLY A 114 -3.55 15.45 12.43
N GLU A 115 -4.83 15.82 12.53
CA GLU A 115 -5.76 15.24 13.50
C GLU A 115 -5.92 13.72 13.34
N VAL A 116 -6.01 13.22 12.10
CA VAL A 116 -6.07 11.78 11.81
C VAL A 116 -4.80 11.10 12.31
N VAL A 117 -3.63 11.71 12.07
CA VAL A 117 -2.35 11.14 12.54
C VAL A 117 -2.28 11.11 14.07
N ARG A 118 -2.85 12.10 14.74
CA ARG A 118 -2.94 12.10 16.22
C ARG A 118 -3.86 11.00 16.76
N LEU A 119 -5.00 10.76 16.09
CA LEU A 119 -6.00 9.79 16.53
C LEU A 119 -5.68 8.35 16.11
N VAL A 120 -5.35 8.14 14.83
CA VAL A 120 -5.11 6.81 14.24
C VAL A 120 -3.70 6.32 14.52
N GLY A 121 -2.78 7.25 14.81
CA GLY A 121 -1.36 6.97 15.00
C GLY A 121 -0.57 7.02 13.68
N LEU A 122 0.66 6.57 13.74
CA LEU A 122 1.60 6.54 12.63
C LEU A 122 1.45 5.27 11.78
N PRO A 123 1.99 5.23 10.55
CA PRO A 123 2.05 4.00 9.76
C PRO A 123 2.73 2.86 10.53
N ASN A 124 2.33 1.63 10.26
CA ASN A 124 2.95 0.46 10.88
C ASN A 124 4.32 0.18 10.24
N LYS A 125 5.40 0.68 10.87
CA LYS A 125 6.78 0.51 10.40
C LYS A 125 7.24 -0.95 10.30
N ASP A 126 6.62 -1.84 11.08
CA ASP A 126 7.00 -3.26 11.13
C ASP A 126 6.53 -4.04 9.87
N LEU A 127 5.70 -3.42 9.03
CA LEU A 127 5.42 -3.93 7.69
C LEU A 127 6.64 -3.86 6.77
N PHE A 128 7.57 -2.96 7.01
CA PHE A 128 8.81 -2.74 6.29
C PHE A 128 8.61 -2.25 4.85
N ILE A 129 7.87 -2.97 4.03
CA ILE A 129 7.50 -2.63 2.64
C ILE A 129 6.20 -3.33 2.26
N PHE A 130 5.34 -2.66 1.49
CA PHE A 130 4.00 -3.11 1.06
C PHE A 130 2.96 -3.18 2.18
N CYS A 131 1.75 -2.84 1.84
CA CYS A 131 0.56 -2.89 2.67
C CYS A 131 0.50 -1.88 3.83
N ASP A 132 1.51 -1.08 4.03
CA ASP A 132 1.56 -0.02 5.04
C ASP A 132 0.56 1.11 4.74
N ASP A 133 0.41 1.48 3.47
CA ASP A 133 -0.64 2.37 2.96
C ASP A 133 -2.04 1.79 3.17
N THR A 134 -2.24 0.53 2.83
CA THR A 134 -3.51 -0.17 2.99
C THR A 134 -3.91 -0.30 4.45
N ASP A 135 -2.98 -0.67 5.33
CA ASP A 135 -3.18 -0.72 6.78
C ASP A 135 -3.59 0.66 7.33
N TYR A 136 -2.88 1.69 6.90
CA TYR A 136 -3.15 3.06 7.33
C TYR A 136 -4.53 3.55 6.89
N CYS A 137 -4.91 3.30 5.63
CA CYS A 137 -6.23 3.63 5.12
C CYS A 137 -7.35 2.87 5.86
N LEU A 138 -7.18 1.57 6.11
CA LEU A 138 -8.16 0.77 6.85
C LEU A 138 -8.37 1.28 8.27
N ARG A 139 -7.31 1.68 8.98
CA ARG A 139 -7.40 2.28 10.32
C ARG A 139 -8.08 3.64 10.27
N THR A 140 -7.79 4.47 9.26
CA THR A 140 -8.40 5.78 9.07
C THR A 140 -9.91 5.67 8.85
N VAL A 141 -10.34 4.77 7.97
CA VAL A 141 -11.77 4.52 7.72
C VAL A 141 -12.46 3.93 8.96
N ALA A 142 -11.79 3.01 9.67
CA ALA A 142 -12.33 2.44 10.92
C ALA A 142 -12.50 3.50 12.04
N ALA A 143 -11.70 4.56 12.03
CA ALA A 143 -11.84 5.70 12.93
C ALA A 143 -12.94 6.69 12.52
N GLY A 144 -13.70 6.42 11.43
CA GLY A 144 -14.82 7.22 10.97
C GLY A 144 -14.45 8.34 10.00
N TYR A 145 -13.19 8.43 9.57
CA TYR A 145 -12.79 9.43 8.57
C TYR A 145 -12.99 8.92 7.15
N LYS A 146 -13.26 9.86 6.25
CA LYS A 146 -13.38 9.64 4.81
C LYS A 146 -12.04 9.81 4.12
N ILE A 147 -11.82 9.03 3.08
CA ILE A 147 -10.72 9.22 2.12
C ILE A 147 -11.36 9.70 0.82
N LEU A 148 -10.99 10.87 0.35
CA LEU A 148 -11.56 11.47 -0.85
C LEU A 148 -10.53 11.47 -2.00
N TYR A 149 -10.84 10.80 -3.08
CA TYR A 149 -10.06 10.87 -4.32
C TYR A 149 -10.43 12.13 -5.09
N VAL A 150 -9.43 12.96 -5.40
CA VAL A 150 -9.60 14.26 -6.07
C VAL A 150 -9.02 14.17 -7.48
N PRO A 151 -9.84 13.94 -8.51
CA PRO A 151 -9.35 13.67 -9.88
C PRO A 151 -8.75 14.89 -10.57
N THR A 152 -9.02 16.10 -10.08
CA THR A 152 -8.43 17.36 -10.60
C THR A 152 -7.04 17.62 -10.03
N ALA A 153 -6.69 17.06 -8.87
CA ALA A 153 -5.35 17.12 -8.30
C ALA A 153 -4.45 16.11 -9.02
N LEU A 154 -3.54 16.59 -9.86
CA LEU A 154 -2.76 15.74 -10.75
C LEU A 154 -1.31 15.60 -10.26
N MET A 155 -0.81 14.37 -10.30
CA MET A 155 0.60 14.04 -10.10
C MET A 155 1.11 13.18 -11.25
N ASP A 156 2.31 13.44 -11.71
CA ASP A 156 2.99 12.60 -12.69
C ASP A 156 3.88 11.58 -11.96
N LYS A 157 3.83 10.32 -12.41
CA LYS A 157 4.63 9.23 -11.86
C LYS A 157 5.65 8.77 -12.88
N GLU A 158 6.90 8.58 -12.44
CA GLU A 158 7.92 7.99 -13.29
C GLU A 158 7.74 6.48 -13.48
N LYS A 159 8.15 6.01 -14.65
CA LYS A 159 8.16 4.58 -14.96
C LYS A 159 9.39 3.91 -14.36
N PHE A 160 9.18 3.18 -13.30
CA PHE A 160 10.25 2.45 -12.59
C PHE A 160 10.47 1.01 -13.11
N PHE A 161 9.90 0.67 -14.27
CA PHE A 161 10.00 -0.69 -14.81
C PHE A 161 11.17 -0.79 -15.77
N SER A 162 12.19 -1.56 -15.39
CA SER A 162 13.22 -2.02 -16.31
C SER A 162 12.61 -2.95 -17.37
N ASP A 163 13.21 -3.00 -18.56
CA ASP A 163 12.85 -3.93 -19.63
C ASP A 163 13.24 -5.40 -19.31
N ASP A 164 13.54 -5.69 -18.06
CA ASP A 164 13.85 -7.02 -17.58
C ASP A 164 12.73 -8.03 -17.89
N SER A 165 13.12 -9.23 -18.28
CA SER A 165 12.20 -10.35 -18.41
C SER A 165 11.50 -10.67 -17.08
N TRP A 166 10.37 -11.38 -17.14
CA TRP A 166 9.64 -11.82 -15.94
C TRP A 166 10.53 -12.57 -14.95
N GLY A 167 11.42 -13.46 -15.45
CA GLY A 167 12.34 -14.23 -14.63
C GLY A 167 13.36 -13.35 -13.89
N GLU A 168 13.98 -12.42 -14.61
CA GLU A 168 14.96 -11.48 -14.04
C GLU A 168 14.35 -10.56 -12.99
N ARG A 169 13.18 -9.99 -13.27
CA ARG A 169 12.44 -9.18 -12.31
C ARG A 169 12.13 -9.93 -11.02
N ASN A 170 11.66 -11.17 -11.13
CA ASN A 170 11.37 -11.98 -9.95
C ASN A 170 12.63 -12.38 -9.18
N LYS A 171 13.74 -12.64 -9.87
CA LYS A 171 15.03 -12.93 -9.23
C LYS A 171 15.55 -11.73 -8.44
N LYS A 172 15.56 -10.52 -9.04
CA LYS A 172 15.98 -9.27 -8.38
C LYS A 172 15.10 -8.90 -7.19
N LYS A 173 13.79 -9.15 -7.30
CA LYS A 173 12.78 -8.77 -6.29
C LYS A 173 12.36 -9.91 -5.36
N LYS A 174 13.09 -11.04 -5.35
CA LYS A 174 12.74 -12.24 -4.60
C LYS A 174 12.55 -11.99 -3.10
N TRP A 175 13.42 -11.21 -2.47
CA TRP A 175 13.33 -10.85 -1.06
C TRP A 175 12.04 -10.07 -0.75
N LYS A 176 11.55 -9.25 -1.68
CA LYS A 176 10.28 -8.51 -1.53
C LYS A 176 9.07 -9.44 -1.47
N ARG A 177 9.19 -10.66 -2.04
CA ARG A 177 8.11 -11.64 -2.06
C ARG A 177 7.74 -12.15 -0.69
N PHE A 178 8.72 -12.30 0.20
CA PHE A 178 8.46 -12.63 1.59
C PHE A 178 7.51 -11.60 2.24
N TYR A 179 7.87 -10.33 2.15
CA TYR A 179 7.04 -9.25 2.71
C TYR A 179 5.66 -9.20 2.08
N GLN A 180 5.57 -9.39 0.77
CA GLN A 180 4.29 -9.38 0.07
C GLN A 180 3.36 -10.50 0.56
N ILE A 181 3.86 -11.72 0.74
CA ILE A 181 3.08 -12.85 1.25
C ILE A 181 2.73 -12.60 2.73
N ARG A 182 3.71 -12.22 3.55
CA ARG A 182 3.51 -11.98 4.98
C ARG A 182 2.50 -10.87 5.24
N ASN A 183 2.69 -9.72 4.61
CA ASN A 183 1.86 -8.55 4.89
C ASN A 183 0.44 -8.70 4.33
N SER A 184 0.27 -9.34 3.15
CA SER A 184 -1.07 -9.66 2.67
C SER A 184 -1.77 -10.70 3.56
N SER A 185 -1.04 -11.67 4.10
CA SER A 185 -1.59 -12.63 5.06
C SER A 185 -1.96 -11.96 6.40
N TYR A 186 -1.13 -11.03 6.87
CA TYR A 186 -1.43 -10.17 8.02
C TYR A 186 -2.70 -9.36 7.79
N LEU A 187 -2.82 -8.61 6.69
CA LEU A 187 -4.03 -7.82 6.40
C LEU A 187 -5.29 -8.70 6.34
N ASN A 188 -5.19 -9.86 5.70
CA ASN A 188 -6.33 -10.80 5.63
C ASN A 188 -6.70 -11.33 7.01
N HIS A 189 -5.74 -11.66 7.85
CA HIS A 189 -5.97 -12.16 9.20
C HIS A 189 -6.53 -11.07 10.11
N HIS A 190 -5.92 -9.90 10.13
CA HIS A 190 -6.27 -8.80 11.01
C HIS A 190 -7.64 -8.18 10.68
N TYR A 191 -7.88 -7.86 9.40
CA TYR A 191 -9.08 -7.14 8.96
C TYR A 191 -10.18 -8.03 8.40
N GLY A 192 -9.91 -9.29 8.07
CA GLY A 192 -10.89 -10.23 7.52
C GLY A 192 -12.11 -10.40 8.41
N LYS A 193 -13.30 -10.36 7.81
CA LYS A 193 -14.58 -10.41 8.54
C LYS A 193 -15.06 -11.82 8.85
N ASN A 194 -14.40 -12.86 8.33
CA ASN A 194 -14.74 -14.26 8.60
C ASN A 194 -13.47 -15.13 8.56
N TRP A 195 -13.60 -16.35 9.11
CA TRP A 195 -12.49 -17.31 9.19
C TRP A 195 -11.87 -17.62 7.83
N ALA A 196 -12.67 -17.76 6.80
CA ALA A 196 -12.16 -18.11 5.48
C ALA A 196 -11.28 -17.01 4.87
N VAL A 197 -11.62 -15.73 5.07
CA VAL A 197 -10.76 -14.62 4.65
C VAL A 197 -9.50 -14.58 5.49
N LYS A 198 -9.62 -14.76 6.82
CA LYS A 198 -8.49 -14.69 7.75
C LYS A 198 -7.40 -15.71 7.42
N TYR A 199 -7.78 -16.92 7.04
CA TYR A 199 -6.83 -18.02 6.87
C TYR A 199 -6.73 -18.51 5.42
N LEU A 200 -7.85 -18.81 4.75
CA LEU A 200 -7.82 -19.46 3.43
C LEU A 200 -7.33 -18.52 2.32
N ARG A 201 -7.62 -17.21 2.37
CA ARG A 201 -7.16 -16.29 1.31
C ARG A 201 -5.64 -16.22 1.26
N GLY A 202 -4.97 -16.04 2.40
CA GLY A 202 -3.51 -16.04 2.48
C GLY A 202 -2.93 -17.41 2.13
N PHE A 203 -3.56 -18.50 2.58
CA PHE A 203 -3.18 -19.87 2.24
C PHE A 203 -3.23 -20.13 0.74
N ASN A 204 -4.32 -19.76 0.05
CA ASN A 204 -4.43 -19.90 -1.41
C ASN A 204 -3.32 -19.14 -2.13
N GLY A 205 -3.00 -17.93 -1.65
CA GLY A 205 -1.89 -17.13 -2.19
C GLY A 205 -0.54 -17.83 -2.06
N VAL A 206 -0.23 -18.38 -0.90
CA VAL A 206 1.05 -19.07 -0.66
C VAL A 206 1.14 -20.37 -1.44
N ILE A 207 0.06 -21.15 -1.53
CA ILE A 207 0.02 -22.36 -2.36
C ILE A 207 0.30 -22.00 -3.82
N GLY A 208 -0.27 -20.93 -4.35
CA GLY A 208 0.06 -20.44 -5.70
C GLY A 208 1.57 -20.20 -5.88
N TYR A 209 2.25 -19.56 -4.95
CA TYR A 209 3.70 -19.37 -5.02
C TYR A 209 4.50 -20.65 -4.87
N ILE A 210 4.06 -21.59 -4.03
CA ILE A 210 4.68 -22.92 -3.88
C ILE A 210 4.59 -23.69 -5.21
N LEU A 211 3.42 -23.70 -5.84
CA LEU A 211 3.23 -24.34 -7.13
C LEU A 211 4.10 -23.69 -8.22
N ILE A 212 4.15 -22.36 -8.28
CA ILE A 212 5.04 -21.65 -9.19
C ILE A 212 6.51 -22.05 -8.93
N ALA A 213 6.97 -22.09 -7.70
CA ALA A 213 8.34 -22.49 -7.36
C ALA A 213 8.59 -23.95 -7.76
N PHE A 214 7.63 -24.84 -7.52
CA PHE A 214 7.76 -26.26 -7.84
C PHE A 214 7.88 -26.52 -9.35
N PHE A 215 6.99 -25.92 -10.15
CA PHE A 215 6.96 -26.14 -11.60
C PHE A 215 7.95 -25.27 -12.39
N SER A 216 8.30 -24.07 -11.90
CA SER A 216 9.22 -23.18 -12.62
C SER A 216 10.70 -23.37 -12.24
N ALA A 217 10.98 -24.01 -11.12
CA ALA A 217 12.35 -24.21 -10.64
C ALA A 217 13.30 -24.81 -11.70
N PRO A 218 12.88 -25.79 -12.52
CA PRO A 218 13.75 -26.36 -13.56
C PRO A 218 14.01 -25.41 -14.74
N PHE A 219 13.14 -24.42 -15.01
CA PHE A 219 13.11 -23.70 -16.29
C PHE A 219 13.40 -22.20 -16.16
N SER A 220 12.96 -21.52 -15.09
CA SER A 220 12.97 -20.05 -15.05
C SER A 220 14.08 -19.43 -14.20
N GLY A 221 14.69 -20.19 -13.29
CA GLY A 221 15.65 -19.67 -12.31
C GLY A 221 15.11 -18.58 -11.36
N ALA A 222 13.82 -18.20 -11.49
CA ALA A 222 13.19 -17.16 -10.69
C ALA A 222 12.95 -17.61 -9.24
N TYR A 223 12.41 -18.82 -9.07
CA TYR A 223 12.21 -19.45 -7.77
C TYR A 223 12.81 -20.86 -7.79
N ARG A 224 13.27 -21.31 -6.63
CA ARG A 224 13.84 -22.65 -6.41
C ARG A 224 12.99 -23.38 -5.37
N TRP A 225 13.10 -24.70 -5.33
CA TRP A 225 12.46 -25.52 -4.29
C TRP A 225 12.88 -25.08 -2.87
N THR A 226 14.12 -24.61 -2.73
CA THR A 226 14.65 -24.06 -1.47
C THR A 226 13.96 -22.79 -1.01
N ASP A 227 13.12 -22.16 -1.84
CA ASP A 227 12.34 -20.97 -1.48
C ASP A 227 10.98 -21.30 -0.83
N ILE A 228 10.52 -22.53 -0.98
CA ILE A 228 9.22 -22.99 -0.45
C ILE A 228 9.10 -22.77 1.07
N PRO A 229 10.11 -23.12 1.91
CA PRO A 229 10.05 -22.84 3.34
C PRO A 229 9.89 -21.34 3.67
N MET A 230 10.51 -20.46 2.86
CA MET A 230 10.37 -19.02 3.02
C MET A 230 8.93 -18.55 2.76
N PHE A 231 8.26 -19.08 1.74
CA PHE A 231 6.86 -18.73 1.44
C PHE A 231 5.92 -19.19 2.56
N TRP A 232 6.15 -20.41 3.06
CA TRP A 232 5.38 -20.94 4.17
C TRP A 232 5.61 -20.14 5.46
N LYS A 233 6.87 -19.82 5.77
CA LYS A 233 7.22 -18.95 6.89
C LYS A 233 6.54 -17.59 6.77
N ALA A 234 6.57 -16.97 5.60
CA ALA A 234 5.92 -15.68 5.37
C ALA A 234 4.41 -15.73 5.66
N TYR A 235 3.71 -16.76 5.17
CA TYR A 235 2.30 -16.96 5.48
C TYR A 235 2.04 -17.12 6.98
N THR A 236 2.81 -18.01 7.64
CA THR A 236 2.64 -18.29 9.08
C THR A 236 2.98 -17.08 9.95
N ASP A 237 3.99 -16.31 9.59
CA ASP A 237 4.31 -15.05 10.28
C ASP A 237 3.19 -14.02 10.10
N GLY A 238 2.60 -13.93 8.89
CA GLY A 238 1.48 -13.04 8.63
C GLY A 238 0.25 -13.34 9.47
N ILE A 239 -0.21 -14.60 9.50
CA ILE A 239 -1.39 -15.00 10.31
C ILE A 239 -1.13 -15.01 11.81
N ARG A 240 0.14 -14.99 12.25
CA ARG A 240 0.54 -14.84 13.64
C ARG A 240 0.91 -13.40 14.01
N GLU A 241 0.74 -12.47 13.06
CA GLU A 241 1.05 -11.05 13.19
C GLU A 241 2.51 -10.78 13.63
N ARG A 242 3.43 -11.66 13.22
CA ARG A 242 4.87 -11.51 13.44
C ARG A 242 5.45 -10.64 12.34
N LEU A 243 5.50 -9.35 12.59
CA LEU A 243 5.99 -8.34 11.67
C LEU A 243 7.46 -7.99 11.96
N GLY A 244 8.01 -7.02 11.25
CA GLY A 244 9.38 -6.55 11.39
C GLY A 244 10.25 -6.93 10.20
N ARG A 245 11.54 -6.58 10.29
CA ARG A 245 12.53 -6.90 9.26
C ARG A 245 12.86 -8.40 9.32
N LEU A 246 13.13 -8.98 8.13
CA LEU A 246 13.65 -10.34 7.97
C LEU A 246 15.01 -10.49 8.62
#